data_1891ce2b3c1f48bedee3120465f958d8
#
_entry.id   1891ce2b3c1f48bedee3120465f958d8
#
_cell.length_a   1.000
_cell.length_b   1.000
_cell.length_c   1.000
_cell.angle_alpha   90.00
_cell.angle_beta   90.00
_cell.angle_gamma   90.00
#
_symmetry.space_group_name_H-M   'P 1'
#
loop_
_entity.id
_entity.type
_entity.pdbx_description
1 polymer ?
#
loop_
_entity_poly.entity_id
_entity_poly.type
_entity_poly.pdbx_seq_one_letter_code
_entity_poly.pdbx_strand_id
1 'polypeptide(L)'
;MRLFPRFRIVRTDRKTPGWLEAFRWTTTGLVFAAFALVVLVWGYRIELFGTLRWLMNALNPVVILVTLVDLVLGFVSAPAFGTYVRRRWLDLALLLPIVAALVTGHSALLLIALRQFVVLTQTFYRSRRFAGVISEIRRRPIQLLAISFVLMISLGTVLLTLPAATADGRGAPVIDALFTSTSAVCVTGLIVRDTQFYFSRFGQWIILVLVQLGGLGIMTFSASVIAVLGGKLGMYGRQTMGEVVEDSRDIDIAHSLRYILLFTLLAEAFGFVVLFLHWLGRAARPFDALFNALFHSVSAFCNAGFSVFSTNLAAFRTDVVVNLTVIGLVVLGGLGFSVVHEVFNRQNLRAWLSRLARRTPEPMPRLSVHAVLVLRTSALLLLAGAVFFFFFEYDNALGQLPLGGKLLAALFQSVTPRTAGFNTVPFDSLKPITMFIFTILMFIGASPGGTGGGVKTSTVAVLFLTLRNLVSARSEVEVRNRSIPRDTVYRATAIFIGAGTVLALVFGVLLVSEQLPFLKLLFEAVSAFGTVGLSTGVTPLLSIPGKLSIILLMYVGRLGPLTLALAMRGRLSRLPVQYPQARVIVG
;
A
#
# COMPACT_ATOMS: atom_id res chain seq x y z
N MET A 1 25.17 1.01 -14.71
CA MET A 1 24.46 2.17 -15.28
C MET A 1 23.75 2.89 -14.14
N ARG A 2 24.18 4.12 -13.75
CA ARG A 2 23.68 4.87 -12.58
C ARG A 2 22.46 5.69 -13.02
N LEU A 3 21.25 5.16 -12.85
CA LEU A 3 19.99 5.79 -13.30
C LEU A 3 19.41 6.87 -12.36
N PHE A 4 19.96 7.03 -11.15
CA PHE A 4 19.54 8.12 -10.25
C PHE A 4 20.75 8.94 -9.81
N PRO A 5 20.75 10.27 -10.08
CA PRO A 5 21.80 11.16 -9.61
C PRO A 5 21.70 11.33 -8.08
N ARG A 6 22.85 11.27 -7.41
CA ARG A 6 22.96 11.76 -6.04
C ARG A 6 22.48 13.22 -6.01
N PHE A 7 21.33 13.48 -5.40
CA PHE A 7 20.88 14.84 -5.12
C PHE A 7 21.83 15.48 -4.09
N ARG A 8 22.94 16.04 -4.58
CA ARG A 8 23.73 16.99 -3.80
C ARG A 8 23.00 18.32 -3.85
N ILE A 9 22.48 18.80 -2.72
CA ILE A 9 22.11 20.21 -2.56
C ILE A 9 23.42 20.99 -2.60
N VAL A 10 23.81 21.39 -3.80
CA VAL A 10 24.86 22.39 -3.95
C VAL A 10 24.21 23.72 -3.57
N ARG A 11 24.49 24.22 -2.36
CA ARG A 11 24.28 25.62 -2.02
C ARG A 11 25.10 26.44 -3.01
N THR A 12 24.48 26.91 -4.07
CA THR A 12 25.03 27.99 -4.88
C THR A 12 24.71 29.28 -4.15
N ASP A 13 25.68 29.87 -3.48
CA ASP A 13 25.63 31.18 -2.83
C ASP A 13 25.51 32.38 -3.81
N ARG A 14 25.11 32.14 -5.06
CA ARG A 14 24.70 33.22 -5.97
C ARG A 14 23.28 33.62 -5.58
N LYS A 15 23.12 34.81 -4.98
CA LYS A 15 21.84 35.47 -4.79
C LYS A 15 21.13 35.54 -6.13
N THR A 16 20.06 34.78 -6.29
CA THR A 16 19.20 34.88 -7.48
C THR A 16 18.62 36.29 -7.49
N PRO A 17 18.64 37.00 -8.62
CA PRO A 17 18.07 38.34 -8.72
C PRO A 17 16.62 38.34 -8.22
N GLY A 18 16.23 39.36 -7.44
CA GLY A 18 14.89 39.40 -6.80
C GLY A 18 13.73 39.34 -7.79
N TRP A 19 13.93 39.88 -9.01
CA TRP A 19 12.93 39.78 -10.10
C TRP A 19 12.70 38.32 -10.56
N LEU A 20 13.71 37.47 -10.53
CA LEU A 20 13.61 36.06 -10.92
C LEU A 20 12.83 35.25 -9.86
N GLU A 21 12.98 35.60 -8.58
CA GLU A 21 12.16 35.03 -7.51
C GLU A 21 10.71 35.49 -7.63
N ALA A 22 10.46 36.77 -7.87
CA ALA A 22 9.11 37.28 -8.11
C ALA A 22 8.46 36.62 -9.34
N PHE A 23 9.16 36.49 -10.46
CA PHE A 23 8.69 35.81 -11.65
C PHE A 23 8.32 34.34 -11.37
N ARG A 24 9.12 33.63 -10.60
CA ARG A 24 8.81 32.24 -10.21
C ARG A 24 7.58 32.13 -9.31
N TRP A 25 7.36 33.10 -8.42
CA TRP A 25 6.15 33.12 -7.59
C TRP A 25 4.89 33.42 -8.41
N THR A 26 4.95 34.36 -9.34
CA THR A 26 3.83 34.67 -10.24
C THR A 26 3.52 33.50 -11.17
N THR A 27 4.55 32.84 -11.72
CA THR A 27 4.39 31.60 -12.51
C THR A 27 3.72 30.50 -11.70
N THR A 28 4.13 30.33 -10.44
CA THR A 28 3.52 29.33 -9.54
C THR A 28 2.06 29.64 -9.25
N GLY A 29 1.73 30.90 -8.99
CA GLY A 29 0.35 31.34 -8.79
C GLY A 29 -0.54 31.09 -10.02
N LEU A 30 -0.03 31.40 -11.22
CA LEU A 30 -0.72 31.18 -12.49
C LEU A 30 -0.94 29.68 -12.75
N VAL A 31 0.07 28.86 -12.50
CA VAL A 31 -0.02 27.39 -12.63
C VAL A 31 -1.03 26.81 -11.65
N PHE A 32 -1.08 27.36 -10.41
CA PHE A 32 -2.06 26.94 -9.42
C PHE A 32 -3.49 27.32 -9.82
N ALA A 33 -3.70 28.54 -10.33
CA ALA A 33 -5.00 28.98 -10.83
C ALA A 33 -5.48 28.14 -12.03
N ALA A 34 -4.58 27.84 -12.96
CA ALA A 34 -4.89 26.98 -14.08
C ALA A 34 -5.20 25.53 -13.67
N PHE A 35 -4.47 24.98 -12.69
CA PHE A 35 -4.77 23.66 -12.11
C PHE A 35 -6.14 23.64 -11.42
N ALA A 36 -6.44 24.67 -10.61
CA ALA A 36 -7.74 24.80 -9.96
C ALA A 36 -8.88 24.90 -11.00
N LEU A 37 -8.68 25.66 -12.09
CA LEU A 37 -9.63 25.75 -13.20
C LEU A 37 -9.83 24.40 -13.90
N VAL A 38 -8.77 23.65 -14.16
CA VAL A 38 -8.86 22.29 -14.75
C VAL A 38 -9.65 21.37 -13.83
N VAL A 39 -9.40 21.40 -12.51
CA VAL A 39 -10.16 20.62 -11.53
C VAL A 39 -11.62 21.03 -11.48
N LEU A 40 -11.93 22.34 -11.53
CA LEU A 40 -13.30 22.85 -11.52
C LEU A 40 -14.06 22.48 -12.81
N VAL A 41 -13.47 22.68 -13.96
CA VAL A 41 -14.14 22.43 -15.26
C VAL A 41 -14.23 20.95 -15.58
N TRP A 42 -13.15 20.22 -15.39
CA TRP A 42 -13.07 18.81 -15.78
C TRP A 42 -13.49 17.86 -14.63
N GLY A 43 -13.09 18.18 -13.40
CA GLY A 43 -13.42 17.40 -12.21
C GLY A 43 -14.89 17.57 -11.82
N TYR A 44 -15.35 18.80 -11.64
CA TYR A 44 -16.71 19.09 -11.19
C TYR A 44 -17.73 19.20 -12.33
N ARG A 45 -17.31 19.15 -13.61
CA ARG A 45 -18.18 19.29 -14.78
C ARG A 45 -19.09 20.52 -14.66
N ILE A 46 -18.59 21.59 -14.03
CA ILE A 46 -19.35 22.81 -13.85
C ILE A 46 -19.53 23.45 -15.23
N GLU A 47 -20.70 23.26 -15.83
CA GLU A 47 -21.14 23.96 -17.03
C GLU A 47 -21.56 25.40 -16.68
N LEU A 48 -20.71 26.13 -15.98
CA LEU A 48 -20.89 27.56 -15.77
C LEU A 48 -20.51 28.27 -17.08
N PHE A 49 -21.54 28.62 -17.84
CA PHE A 49 -21.49 29.55 -18.98
C PHE A 49 -20.16 29.52 -19.77
N GLY A 50 -20.21 29.49 -21.07
CA GLY A 50 -19.08 29.41 -22.01
C GLY A 50 -17.82 30.23 -21.66
N THR A 51 -17.92 31.16 -20.71
CA THR A 51 -16.85 32.00 -20.14
C THR A 51 -15.76 31.19 -19.43
N LEU A 52 -16.09 30.11 -18.67
CA LEU A 52 -15.08 29.33 -17.93
C LEU A 52 -14.28 28.42 -18.87
N ARG A 53 -14.92 27.85 -19.88
CA ARG A 53 -14.22 27.11 -20.96
C ARG A 53 -13.34 28.05 -21.79
N TRP A 54 -13.84 29.25 -22.10
CA TRP A 54 -13.04 30.24 -22.77
C TRP A 54 -11.82 30.66 -21.96
N LEU A 55 -12.01 30.94 -20.67
CA LEU A 55 -10.93 31.29 -19.75
C LEU A 55 -9.87 30.16 -19.64
N MET A 56 -10.32 28.93 -19.58
CA MET A 56 -9.42 27.77 -19.58
C MET A 56 -8.64 27.65 -20.90
N ASN A 57 -9.32 27.82 -22.03
CA ASN A 57 -8.69 27.78 -23.35
C ASN A 57 -7.70 28.93 -23.56
N ALA A 58 -7.97 30.09 -22.96
CA ALA A 58 -7.07 31.25 -22.98
C ALA A 58 -5.89 31.12 -22.02
N LEU A 59 -6.09 30.54 -20.84
CA LEU A 59 -5.05 30.34 -19.84
C LEU A 59 -4.06 29.24 -20.20
N ASN A 60 -4.50 28.16 -20.84
CA ASN A 60 -3.63 27.03 -21.17
C ASN A 60 -2.44 27.43 -22.05
N PRO A 61 -2.58 28.15 -23.18
CA PRO A 61 -1.44 28.61 -23.98
C PRO A 61 -0.56 29.60 -23.22
N VAL A 62 -1.13 30.46 -22.35
CA VAL A 62 -0.37 31.38 -21.50
C VAL A 62 0.49 30.63 -20.50
N VAL A 63 -0.06 29.60 -19.83
CA VAL A 63 0.67 28.74 -18.90
C VAL A 63 1.80 28.01 -19.61
N ILE A 64 1.58 27.53 -20.83
CA ILE A 64 2.61 26.85 -21.62
C ILE A 64 3.71 27.84 -22.01
N LEU A 65 3.33 29.04 -22.49
CA LEU A 65 4.29 30.08 -22.86
C LEU A 65 5.16 30.51 -21.67
N VAL A 66 4.52 30.83 -20.53
CA VAL A 66 5.23 31.23 -19.30
C VAL A 66 6.15 30.11 -18.80
N THR A 67 5.75 28.85 -19.00
CA THR A 67 6.56 27.70 -18.65
C THR A 67 7.75 27.53 -19.59
N LEU A 68 7.58 27.74 -20.89
CA LEU A 68 8.66 27.76 -21.85
C LEU A 68 9.67 28.86 -21.49
N VAL A 69 9.19 30.05 -21.14
CA VAL A 69 10.04 31.15 -20.68
C VAL A 69 10.81 30.77 -19.41
N ASP A 70 10.18 30.14 -18.40
CA ASP A 70 10.89 29.67 -17.18
C ASP A 70 11.93 28.59 -17.51
N LEU A 71 11.65 27.71 -18.49
CA LEU A 71 12.61 26.70 -18.95
C LEU A 71 13.80 27.35 -19.66
N VAL A 72 13.56 28.31 -20.54
CA VAL A 72 14.61 29.05 -21.26
C VAL A 72 15.46 29.89 -20.30
N LEU A 73 14.84 30.65 -19.41
CA LEU A 73 15.53 31.44 -18.38
C LEU A 73 16.35 30.54 -17.43
N GLY A 74 15.77 29.39 -17.08
CA GLY A 74 16.47 28.38 -16.28
C GLY A 74 17.66 27.78 -17.02
N PHE A 75 17.55 27.58 -18.34
CA PHE A 75 18.64 27.09 -19.20
C PHE A 75 19.78 28.11 -19.31
N VAL A 76 19.45 29.35 -19.61
CA VAL A 76 20.45 30.45 -19.72
C VAL A 76 21.17 30.70 -18.39
N SER A 77 20.48 30.47 -17.26
CA SER A 77 21.05 30.66 -15.91
C SER A 77 21.80 29.45 -15.39
N ALA A 78 21.85 28.35 -16.12
CA ALA A 78 22.45 27.10 -15.65
C ALA A 78 23.97 27.05 -15.90
N PRO A 79 24.78 26.61 -14.93
CA PRO A 79 26.24 26.53 -15.08
C PRO A 79 26.70 25.44 -16.07
N ALA A 80 25.87 24.43 -16.35
CA ALA A 80 26.17 23.36 -17.31
C ALA A 80 24.88 22.69 -17.83
N PHE A 81 24.83 22.42 -19.14
CA PHE A 81 23.70 21.78 -19.83
C PHE A 81 23.25 20.45 -19.19
N GLY A 82 24.19 19.57 -18.91
CA GLY A 82 23.89 18.25 -18.34
C GLY A 82 23.26 18.31 -16.93
N THR A 83 23.61 19.32 -16.13
CA THR A 83 23.02 19.52 -14.80
C THR A 83 21.60 20.08 -14.88
N TYR A 84 21.32 20.90 -15.89
CA TYR A 84 19.99 21.44 -16.13
C TYR A 84 19.01 20.37 -16.60
N VAL A 85 19.33 19.64 -17.66
CA VAL A 85 18.53 18.53 -18.18
C VAL A 85 18.26 17.50 -17.10
N ARG A 86 19.27 17.14 -16.32
CA ARG A 86 19.12 16.18 -15.20
C ARG A 86 18.22 16.67 -14.06
N ARG A 87 18.13 18.00 -13.86
CA ARG A 87 17.26 18.60 -12.83
C ARG A 87 15.82 18.78 -13.27
N ARG A 88 15.58 18.97 -14.58
CA ARG A 88 14.24 19.27 -15.14
C ARG A 88 13.78 18.25 -16.20
N TRP A 89 14.34 17.04 -16.17
CA TRP A 89 14.02 16.01 -17.15
C TRP A 89 12.52 15.66 -17.21
N LEU A 90 11.80 15.70 -16.07
CA LEU A 90 10.35 15.48 -16.00
C LEU A 90 9.57 16.60 -16.69
N ASP A 91 9.97 17.88 -16.50
CA ASP A 91 9.34 19.01 -17.17
C ASP A 91 9.54 18.91 -18.70
N LEU A 92 10.75 18.55 -19.13
CA LEU A 92 11.08 18.37 -20.54
C LEU A 92 10.37 17.16 -21.15
N ALA A 93 10.29 16.04 -20.43
CA ALA A 93 9.60 14.84 -20.88
C ALA A 93 8.09 15.05 -21.05
N LEU A 94 7.47 15.83 -20.17
CA LEU A 94 6.03 16.14 -20.24
C LEU A 94 5.70 17.23 -21.26
N LEU A 95 6.64 18.09 -21.59
CA LEU A 95 6.42 19.20 -22.54
C LEU A 95 6.25 18.71 -23.98
N LEU A 96 7.01 17.69 -24.38
CA LEU A 96 6.94 17.09 -25.72
C LEU A 96 5.53 16.53 -26.06
N PRO A 97 4.92 15.66 -25.25
CA PRO A 97 3.58 15.16 -25.53
C PRO A 97 2.50 16.23 -25.40
N ILE A 98 2.69 17.29 -24.58
CA ILE A 98 1.77 18.43 -24.49
C ILE A 98 1.76 19.21 -25.81
N VAL A 99 2.94 19.53 -26.34
CA VAL A 99 3.07 20.24 -27.61
C VAL A 99 2.51 19.40 -28.75
N ALA A 100 2.80 18.10 -28.79
CA ALA A 100 2.26 17.19 -29.79
C ALA A 100 0.72 17.12 -29.75
N ALA A 101 0.12 17.04 -28.56
CA ALA A 101 -1.33 17.02 -28.40
C ALA A 101 -1.99 18.34 -28.84
N LEU A 102 -1.35 19.49 -28.60
CA LEU A 102 -1.82 20.78 -29.06
C LEU A 102 -1.76 20.91 -30.59
N VAL A 103 -0.69 20.40 -31.22
CA VAL A 103 -0.54 20.45 -32.69
C VAL A 103 -1.55 19.53 -33.38
N THR A 104 -1.85 18.37 -32.78
CA THR A 104 -2.81 17.40 -33.34
C THR A 104 -4.28 17.71 -33.02
N GLY A 105 -4.57 18.79 -32.30
CA GLY A 105 -5.93 19.17 -31.90
C GLY A 105 -6.57 18.28 -30.85
N HIS A 106 -5.79 17.38 -30.21
CA HIS A 106 -6.27 16.54 -29.13
C HIS A 106 -6.25 17.28 -27.79
N SER A 107 -7.14 16.92 -26.87
CA SER A 107 -7.19 17.57 -25.55
C SER A 107 -5.93 17.24 -24.73
N ALA A 108 -5.04 18.22 -24.59
CA ALA A 108 -3.82 18.11 -23.77
C ALA A 108 -4.08 18.30 -22.26
N LEU A 109 -5.33 18.50 -21.85
CA LEU A 109 -5.72 18.91 -20.49
C LEU A 109 -5.17 18.02 -19.39
N LEU A 110 -5.20 16.70 -19.59
CA LEU A 110 -4.70 15.75 -18.61
C LEU A 110 -3.17 15.83 -18.46
N LEU A 111 -2.46 16.00 -19.56
CA LEU A 111 -0.99 16.15 -19.57
C LEU A 111 -0.58 17.49 -18.94
N ILE A 112 -1.33 18.55 -19.21
CA ILE A 112 -1.14 19.87 -18.61
C ILE A 112 -1.39 19.80 -17.09
N ALA A 113 -2.48 19.14 -16.65
CA ALA A 113 -2.79 18.94 -15.25
C ALA A 113 -1.70 18.14 -14.52
N LEU A 114 -1.22 17.05 -15.12
CA LEU A 114 -0.12 16.23 -14.58
C LEU A 114 1.17 17.05 -14.44
N ARG A 115 1.52 17.81 -15.48
CA ARG A 115 2.69 18.70 -15.44
C ARG A 115 2.55 19.78 -14.37
N GLN A 116 1.39 20.42 -14.27
CA GLN A 116 1.13 21.45 -13.26
C GLN A 116 1.23 20.88 -11.85
N PHE A 117 0.74 19.66 -11.62
CA PHE A 117 0.90 18.97 -10.35
C PHE A 117 2.39 18.72 -10.02
N VAL A 118 3.20 18.29 -11.00
CA VAL A 118 4.65 18.11 -10.82
C VAL A 118 5.34 19.42 -10.48
N VAL A 119 5.03 20.50 -11.20
CA VAL A 119 5.62 21.84 -10.96
C VAL A 119 5.22 22.38 -9.58
N LEU A 120 3.96 22.24 -9.21
CA LEU A 120 3.45 22.59 -7.89
C LEU A 120 4.21 21.85 -6.78
N THR A 121 4.32 20.53 -6.92
CA THR A 121 5.03 19.68 -5.96
C THR A 121 6.49 20.10 -5.82
N GLN A 122 7.18 20.39 -6.94
CA GLN A 122 8.56 20.87 -6.92
C GLN A 122 8.71 22.25 -6.26
N THR A 123 7.73 23.14 -6.43
CA THR A 123 7.76 24.50 -5.87
C THR A 123 7.47 24.49 -4.37
N PHE A 124 6.46 23.72 -3.94
CA PHE A 124 6.20 23.48 -2.52
C PHE A 124 7.45 22.92 -1.83
N TYR A 125 8.11 21.99 -2.49
CA TYR A 125 9.33 21.37 -2.00
C TYR A 125 10.50 22.33 -1.79
N ARG A 126 10.60 23.39 -2.61
CA ARG A 126 11.66 24.41 -2.52
C ARG A 126 11.36 25.51 -1.49
N SER A 127 10.15 25.58 -0.97
CA SER A 127 9.74 26.62 0.00
C SER A 127 10.48 26.45 1.33
N ARG A 128 11.14 27.52 1.81
CA ARG A 128 11.82 27.53 3.12
C ARG A 128 10.89 27.24 4.29
N ARG A 129 9.61 27.68 4.22
CA ARG A 129 8.59 27.41 5.26
C ARG A 129 8.28 25.93 5.34
N PHE A 130 8.13 25.27 4.20
CA PHE A 130 7.89 23.83 4.12
C PHE A 130 9.09 23.00 4.59
N ALA A 131 10.32 23.45 4.29
CA ALA A 131 11.55 22.83 4.77
C ALA A 131 11.66 22.89 6.31
N GLY A 132 11.19 23.96 6.96
CA GLY A 132 11.12 24.09 8.41
C GLY A 132 10.13 23.10 9.04
N VAL A 133 8.91 23.03 8.52
CA VAL A 133 7.89 22.07 8.96
C VAL A 133 8.37 20.63 8.78
N ILE A 134 8.96 20.32 7.64
CA ILE A 134 9.53 18.97 7.36
C ILE A 134 10.69 18.66 8.31
N SER A 135 11.55 19.63 8.66
CA SER A 135 12.67 19.38 9.57
C SER A 135 12.19 19.00 10.97
N GLU A 136 11.09 19.58 11.45
CA GLU A 136 10.50 19.23 12.74
C GLU A 136 9.78 17.89 12.71
N ILE A 137 8.98 17.62 11.66
CA ILE A 137 8.31 16.34 11.44
C ILE A 137 9.35 15.21 11.23
N ARG A 138 10.49 15.50 10.61
CA ARG A 138 11.61 14.57 10.39
C ARG A 138 12.22 14.05 11.69
N ARG A 139 12.08 14.78 12.79
CA ARG A 139 12.53 14.33 14.12
C ARG A 139 11.60 13.27 14.72
N ARG A 140 10.42 13.01 14.10
CA ARG A 140 9.40 12.06 14.57
C ARG A 140 8.90 11.17 13.44
N PRO A 141 9.70 10.22 12.95
CA PRO A 141 9.37 9.43 11.75
C PRO A 141 8.07 8.63 11.88
N ILE A 142 7.73 8.14 13.08
CA ILE A 142 6.48 7.41 13.33
C ILE A 142 5.24 8.32 13.14
N GLN A 143 5.31 9.56 13.62
CA GLN A 143 4.23 10.54 13.41
C GLN A 143 4.12 10.95 11.95
N LEU A 144 5.28 11.14 11.27
CA LEU A 144 5.32 11.42 9.83
C LEU A 144 4.58 10.35 9.03
N LEU A 145 4.79 9.09 9.39
CA LEU A 145 4.11 7.98 8.75
C LEU A 145 2.59 8.06 8.91
N ALA A 146 2.09 8.17 10.15
CA ALA A 146 0.66 8.27 10.42
C ALA A 146 0.03 9.47 9.67
N ILE A 147 0.67 10.63 9.72
CA ILE A 147 0.20 11.85 9.03
C ILE A 147 0.20 11.64 7.51
N SER A 148 1.22 10.98 6.94
CA SER A 148 1.28 10.74 5.48
C SER A 148 0.12 9.88 4.98
N PHE A 149 -0.30 8.88 5.75
CA PHE A 149 -1.48 8.07 5.45
C PHE A 149 -2.77 8.90 5.50
N VAL A 150 -2.95 9.72 6.54
CA VAL A 150 -4.11 10.63 6.64
C VAL A 150 -4.14 11.59 5.45
N LEU A 151 -3.00 12.17 5.06
CA LEU A 151 -2.93 13.07 3.91
C LEU A 151 -3.28 12.35 2.60
N MET A 152 -2.77 11.13 2.38
CA MET A 152 -3.12 10.33 1.20
C MET A 152 -4.61 9.97 1.18
N ILE A 153 -5.18 9.57 2.31
CA ILE A 153 -6.61 9.27 2.45
C ILE A 153 -7.44 10.54 2.15
N SER A 154 -7.07 11.68 2.72
CA SER A 154 -7.77 12.95 2.48
C SER A 154 -7.70 13.37 1.01
N LEU A 155 -6.52 13.26 0.38
CA LEU A 155 -6.34 13.56 -1.04
C LEU A 155 -7.20 12.62 -1.91
N GLY A 156 -7.14 11.31 -1.65
CA GLY A 156 -7.95 10.32 -2.36
C GLY A 156 -9.45 10.56 -2.19
N THR A 157 -9.88 10.97 -0.98
CA THR A 157 -11.28 11.35 -0.72
C THR A 157 -11.70 12.51 -1.60
N VAL A 158 -10.91 13.60 -1.63
CA VAL A 158 -11.20 14.76 -2.49
C VAL A 158 -11.24 14.36 -3.96
N LEU A 159 -10.33 13.52 -4.43
CA LEU A 159 -10.31 13.08 -5.83
C LEU A 159 -11.52 12.19 -6.18
N LEU A 160 -11.98 11.34 -5.28
CA LEU A 160 -13.14 10.46 -5.49
C LEU A 160 -14.49 11.18 -5.36
N THR A 161 -14.55 12.33 -4.68
CA THR A 161 -15.75 13.19 -4.67
C THR A 161 -15.93 13.98 -5.96
N LEU A 162 -14.94 14.00 -6.86
CA LEU A 162 -15.06 14.67 -8.15
C LEU A 162 -16.13 14.00 -9.02
N PRO A 163 -17.01 14.75 -9.67
CA PRO A 163 -17.99 14.21 -10.63
C PRO A 163 -17.38 13.34 -11.72
N ALA A 164 -16.16 13.65 -12.17
CA ALA A 164 -15.43 12.86 -13.15
C ALA A 164 -15.03 11.46 -12.64
N ALA A 165 -14.98 11.26 -11.31
CA ALA A 165 -14.57 9.99 -10.72
C ALA A 165 -15.67 8.92 -10.69
N THR A 166 -16.94 9.31 -10.85
CA THR A 166 -18.08 8.39 -10.87
C THR A 166 -18.70 8.25 -12.26
N ALA A 167 -19.32 7.12 -12.53
CA ALA A 167 -19.94 6.82 -13.83
C ALA A 167 -21.18 7.70 -14.08
N ASP A 168 -21.93 8.03 -13.01
CA ASP A 168 -23.12 8.89 -13.07
C ASP A 168 -22.78 10.39 -13.18
N GLY A 169 -21.51 10.75 -13.01
CA GLY A 169 -21.05 12.14 -13.09
C GLY A 169 -21.48 13.03 -11.94
N ARG A 170 -21.94 12.47 -10.80
CA ARG A 170 -22.37 13.23 -9.61
C ARG A 170 -21.28 13.34 -8.53
N GLY A 171 -20.25 12.52 -8.62
CA GLY A 171 -19.24 12.37 -7.58
C GLY A 171 -19.70 11.48 -6.41
N ALA A 172 -18.77 10.84 -5.74
CA ALA A 172 -19.10 9.99 -4.61
C ALA A 172 -19.46 10.82 -3.36
N PRO A 173 -20.46 10.42 -2.55
CA PRO A 173 -20.70 11.02 -1.25
C PRO A 173 -19.42 11.01 -0.41
N VAL A 174 -19.17 12.07 0.37
CA VAL A 174 -17.92 12.24 1.12
C VAL A 174 -17.59 11.03 1.99
N ILE A 175 -18.59 10.42 2.65
CA ILE A 175 -18.36 9.25 3.51
C ILE A 175 -17.97 8.00 2.69
N ASP A 176 -18.59 7.79 1.52
CA ASP A 176 -18.28 6.65 0.65
C ASP A 176 -16.91 6.86 -0.03
N ALA A 177 -16.58 8.09 -0.40
CA ALA A 177 -15.27 8.49 -0.91
C ALA A 177 -14.17 8.29 0.14
N LEU A 178 -14.41 8.71 1.40
CA LEU A 178 -13.51 8.51 2.53
C LEU A 178 -13.28 7.03 2.81
N PHE A 179 -14.35 6.24 2.82
CA PHE A 179 -14.28 4.79 3.01
C PHE A 179 -13.43 4.13 1.92
N THR A 180 -13.75 4.41 0.64
CA THR A 180 -13.04 3.83 -0.51
C THR A 180 -11.58 4.27 -0.55
N SER A 181 -11.30 5.56 -0.29
CA SER A 181 -9.94 6.09 -0.20
C SER A 181 -9.16 5.42 0.94
N THR A 182 -9.76 5.27 2.14
CA THR A 182 -9.12 4.58 3.27
C THR A 182 -8.85 3.13 2.93
N SER A 183 -9.83 2.43 2.36
CA SER A 183 -9.70 1.03 1.94
C SER A 183 -8.58 0.86 0.91
N ALA A 184 -8.45 1.78 -0.07
CA ALA A 184 -7.42 1.74 -1.09
C ALA A 184 -6.02 2.04 -0.51
N VAL A 185 -5.87 3.12 0.28
CA VAL A 185 -4.58 3.51 0.88
C VAL A 185 -4.13 2.52 1.95
N CYS A 186 -5.05 2.01 2.77
CA CYS A 186 -4.75 0.95 3.74
C CYS A 186 -4.64 -0.43 3.09
N VAL A 187 -4.90 -0.52 1.77
CA VAL A 187 -4.81 -1.77 1.00
C VAL A 187 -5.69 -2.85 1.63
N THR A 188 -6.93 -2.52 1.90
CA THR A 188 -7.88 -3.41 2.55
C THR A 188 -8.77 -4.13 1.55
N GLY A 189 -9.43 -3.40 0.62
CA GLY A 189 -10.32 -3.99 -0.38
C GLY A 189 -11.79 -4.09 0.01
N LEU A 190 -12.19 -3.64 1.19
CA LEU A 190 -13.61 -3.48 1.52
C LEU A 190 -14.22 -2.37 0.68
N ILE A 191 -15.40 -2.59 0.12
CA ILE A 191 -16.09 -1.67 -0.77
C ILE A 191 -17.51 -1.38 -0.28
N VAL A 192 -17.89 -0.10 -0.28
CA VAL A 192 -19.26 0.36 -0.05
C VAL A 192 -20.00 0.61 -1.35
N ARG A 193 -19.28 0.77 -2.47
CA ARG A 193 -19.81 0.93 -3.83
C ARG A 193 -19.04 0.01 -4.77
N ASP A 194 -19.73 -0.55 -5.74
CA ASP A 194 -19.13 -1.42 -6.75
C ASP A 194 -18.06 -0.67 -7.56
N THR A 195 -16.85 -1.23 -7.64
CA THR A 195 -15.74 -0.56 -8.30
C THR A 195 -15.90 -0.52 -9.82
N GLN A 196 -16.58 -1.52 -10.42
CA GLN A 196 -16.77 -1.63 -11.86
C GLN A 196 -17.79 -0.63 -12.39
N PHE A 197 -18.95 -0.56 -11.75
CA PHE A 197 -20.11 0.17 -12.27
C PHE A 197 -20.25 1.56 -11.68
N TYR A 198 -19.85 1.76 -10.43
CA TYR A 198 -20.01 3.04 -9.76
C TYR A 198 -18.89 4.04 -10.11
N PHE A 199 -17.65 3.58 -10.18
CA PHE A 199 -16.53 4.45 -10.50
C PHE A 199 -16.26 4.47 -12.01
N SER A 200 -16.05 5.68 -12.55
CA SER A 200 -15.56 5.86 -13.92
C SER A 200 -14.15 5.27 -14.08
N ARG A 201 -13.66 5.13 -15.33
CA ARG A 201 -12.26 4.74 -15.57
C ARG A 201 -11.26 5.67 -14.85
N PHE A 202 -11.57 6.95 -14.75
CA PHE A 202 -10.76 7.91 -13.99
C PHE A 202 -10.78 7.60 -12.50
N GLY A 203 -11.94 7.31 -11.90
CA GLY A 203 -12.06 6.89 -10.50
C GLY A 203 -11.32 5.58 -10.22
N GLN A 204 -11.40 4.61 -11.13
CA GLN A 204 -10.65 3.35 -11.03
C GLN A 204 -9.13 3.56 -11.07
N TRP A 205 -8.63 4.51 -11.90
CA TRP A 205 -7.22 4.91 -11.88
C TRP A 205 -6.80 5.57 -10.56
N ILE A 206 -7.65 6.41 -9.97
CA ILE A 206 -7.39 6.99 -8.64
C ILE A 206 -7.25 5.86 -7.60
N ILE A 207 -8.18 4.91 -7.57
CA ILE A 207 -8.13 3.77 -6.66
C ILE A 207 -6.84 2.98 -6.87
N LEU A 208 -6.46 2.68 -8.11
CA LEU A 208 -5.23 1.94 -8.43
C LEU A 208 -3.97 2.65 -7.92
N VAL A 209 -3.88 3.97 -8.14
CA VAL A 209 -2.74 4.77 -7.66
C VAL A 209 -2.69 4.80 -6.13
N LEU A 210 -3.83 4.92 -5.45
CA LEU A 210 -3.90 4.88 -3.99
C LEU A 210 -3.49 3.50 -3.45
N VAL A 211 -3.92 2.42 -4.09
CA VAL A 211 -3.49 1.05 -3.77
C VAL A 211 -1.98 0.89 -3.94
N GLN A 212 -1.41 1.36 -5.05
CA GLN A 212 0.02 1.28 -5.30
C GLN A 212 0.83 2.06 -4.26
N LEU A 213 0.41 3.29 -3.92
CA LEU A 213 1.07 4.10 -2.90
C LEU A 213 0.95 3.47 -1.51
N GLY A 214 -0.21 2.92 -1.16
CA GLY A 214 -0.44 2.22 0.09
C GLY A 214 0.31 0.89 0.18
N GLY A 215 0.36 0.12 -0.93
CA GLY A 215 1.00 -1.20 -1.01
C GLY A 215 2.53 -1.13 -1.00
N LEU A 216 3.14 -0.12 -1.62
CA LEU A 216 4.59 0.13 -1.49
C LEU A 216 5.01 0.31 -0.02
N GLY A 217 4.03 0.49 0.84
CA GLY A 217 4.14 0.33 2.28
C GLY A 217 4.76 1.49 3.00
N ILE A 218 4.58 1.39 4.28
CA ILE A 218 5.05 2.31 5.30
C ILE A 218 6.53 2.66 5.10
N MET A 219 7.35 1.67 4.72
CA MET A 219 8.80 1.85 4.65
C MET A 219 9.27 2.54 3.38
N THR A 220 8.73 2.15 2.23
CA THR A 220 9.10 2.75 0.94
C THR A 220 8.62 4.18 0.84
N PHE A 221 7.42 4.49 1.34
CA PHE A 221 6.92 5.87 1.34
C PHE A 221 7.75 6.75 2.27
N SER A 222 7.95 6.34 3.52
CA SER A 222 8.76 7.11 4.48
C SER A 222 10.20 7.29 4.00
N ALA A 223 10.82 6.23 3.49
CA ALA A 223 12.17 6.29 2.99
C ALA A 223 12.27 7.01 1.63
N SER A 224 11.22 6.92 0.77
CA SER A 224 11.15 7.71 -0.48
C SER A 224 11.01 9.20 -0.20
N VAL A 225 10.17 9.60 0.75
CA VAL A 225 10.05 11.00 1.20
C VAL A 225 11.38 11.50 1.73
N ILE A 226 12.09 10.72 2.54
CA ILE A 226 13.40 11.08 3.08
C ILE A 226 14.47 11.15 1.97
N ALA A 227 14.48 10.21 1.01
CA ALA A 227 15.41 10.20 -0.12
C ALA A 227 15.15 11.37 -1.08
N VAL A 228 13.89 11.67 -1.38
CA VAL A 228 13.47 12.83 -2.20
C VAL A 228 13.83 14.13 -1.49
N LEU A 229 13.73 14.19 -0.16
CA LEU A 229 14.10 15.36 0.66
C LEU A 229 15.62 15.56 0.80
N GLY A 230 16.45 14.69 0.20
CA GLY A 230 17.91 14.90 0.08
C GLY A 230 18.65 14.98 1.41
N GLY A 231 18.10 14.42 2.47
CA GLY A 231 18.69 14.51 3.79
C GLY A 231 19.47 13.28 4.21
N LYS A 232 20.70 13.49 4.68
CA LYS A 232 21.39 12.47 5.45
C LYS A 232 20.53 12.15 6.67
N LEU A 233 20.07 10.91 6.79
CA LEU A 233 19.42 10.42 8.00
C LEU A 233 20.40 10.63 9.16
N GLY A 234 20.03 11.48 10.11
CA GLY A 234 20.74 11.56 11.38
C GLY A 234 20.69 10.19 12.08
N MET A 235 21.61 9.96 13.03
CA MET A 235 21.73 8.71 13.79
C MET A 235 20.38 8.22 14.38
N TYR A 236 19.48 9.15 14.72
CA TYR A 236 18.13 8.89 15.22
C TYR A 236 17.17 8.27 14.17
N GLY A 237 17.25 8.73 12.92
CA GLY A 237 16.42 8.18 11.84
C GLY A 237 16.87 6.79 11.41
N ARG A 238 18.15 6.45 11.58
CA ARG A 238 18.68 5.10 11.36
C ARG A 238 18.22 4.12 12.42
N GLN A 239 18.18 4.55 13.68
CA GLN A 239 17.71 3.74 14.81
C GLN A 239 16.21 3.39 14.68
N THR A 240 15.37 4.35 14.31
CA THR A 240 13.92 4.13 14.21
C THR A 240 13.55 3.29 12.98
N MET A 241 14.30 3.41 11.87
CA MET A 241 14.15 2.51 10.73
C MET A 241 14.72 1.11 10.99
N GLY A 242 15.80 1.00 11.76
CA GLY A 242 16.33 -0.28 12.23
C GLY A 242 15.36 -1.04 13.13
N GLU A 243 14.52 -0.33 13.90
CA GLU A 243 13.45 -0.95 14.71
C GLU A 243 12.27 -1.46 13.90
N VAL A 244 12.01 -0.89 12.73
CA VAL A 244 10.95 -1.30 11.80
C VAL A 244 11.47 -2.31 10.75
N VAL A 245 12.76 -2.24 10.41
CA VAL A 245 13.50 -3.20 9.58
C VAL A 245 14.39 -4.01 10.50
N GLU A 246 13.82 -5.01 11.15
CA GLU A 246 14.58 -5.92 11.98
C GLU A 246 15.73 -6.56 11.18
N ASP A 247 16.94 -6.38 11.66
CA ASP A 247 18.15 -7.17 11.33
C ASP A 247 19.10 -6.70 10.24
N SER A 248 19.45 -5.41 10.18
CA SER A 248 20.59 -5.05 9.34
C SER A 248 21.38 -3.83 9.84
N ARG A 249 22.45 -4.11 10.51
CA ARG A 249 23.39 -3.08 11.04
C ARG A 249 24.12 -2.29 9.96
N ASP A 250 24.05 -2.68 8.65
CA ASP A 250 24.79 -2.07 7.55
C ASP A 250 24.03 -1.96 6.21
N ILE A 251 22.67 -1.94 6.19
CA ILE A 251 21.95 -1.79 4.93
C ILE A 251 21.93 -0.32 4.54
N ASP A 252 22.51 -0.01 3.39
CA ASP A 252 22.31 1.27 2.71
C ASP A 252 20.80 1.38 2.34
N ILE A 253 20.09 2.23 3.08
CA ILE A 253 18.63 2.43 2.96
C ILE A 253 18.25 2.74 1.50
N ALA A 254 19.07 3.50 0.79
CA ALA A 254 18.85 3.80 -0.62
C ALA A 254 18.93 2.54 -1.50
N HIS A 255 19.79 1.59 -1.16
CA HIS A 255 19.91 0.31 -1.86
C HIS A 255 18.68 -0.57 -1.61
N SER A 256 18.23 -0.65 -0.36
CA SER A 256 17.03 -1.41 0.03
C SER A 256 15.77 -0.87 -0.65
N LEU A 257 15.60 0.47 -0.69
CA LEU A 257 14.49 1.11 -1.39
C LEU A 257 14.47 0.79 -2.88
N ARG A 258 15.63 0.89 -3.52
CA ARG A 258 15.74 0.57 -4.94
C ARG A 258 15.40 -0.89 -5.21
N TYR A 259 15.83 -1.79 -4.33
CA TYR A 259 15.50 -3.21 -4.42
C TYR A 259 13.99 -3.44 -4.29
N ILE A 260 13.35 -2.84 -3.27
CA ILE A 260 11.90 -2.94 -3.05
C ILE A 260 11.14 -2.45 -4.29
N LEU A 261 11.45 -1.26 -4.79
CA LEU A 261 10.79 -0.69 -5.96
C LEU A 261 10.98 -1.57 -7.21
N LEU A 262 12.20 -2.01 -7.46
CA LEU A 262 12.50 -2.85 -8.62
C LEU A 262 11.80 -4.22 -8.52
N PHE A 263 11.84 -4.84 -7.34
CA PHE A 263 11.17 -6.12 -7.11
C PHE A 263 9.65 -6.01 -7.29
N THR A 264 9.03 -4.98 -6.72
CA THR A 264 7.59 -4.70 -6.88
C THR A 264 7.24 -4.55 -8.36
N LEU A 265 7.93 -3.67 -9.07
CA LEU A 265 7.66 -3.43 -10.50
C LEU A 265 7.88 -4.68 -11.35
N LEU A 266 8.88 -5.49 -11.06
CA LEU A 266 9.13 -6.74 -11.79
C LEU A 266 8.05 -7.81 -11.51
N ALA A 267 7.60 -7.95 -10.26
CA ALA A 267 6.55 -8.88 -9.90
C ALA A 267 5.20 -8.46 -10.52
N GLU A 268 4.87 -7.15 -10.43
CA GLU A 268 3.67 -6.59 -11.05
C GLU A 268 3.71 -6.69 -12.58
N ALA A 269 4.86 -6.41 -13.21
CA ALA A 269 5.03 -6.56 -14.65
C ALA A 269 4.86 -8.02 -15.10
N PHE A 270 5.40 -8.98 -14.33
CA PHE A 270 5.22 -10.40 -14.62
C PHE A 270 3.73 -10.78 -14.56
N GLY A 271 3.04 -10.43 -13.46
CA GLY A 271 1.61 -10.69 -13.32
C GLY A 271 0.78 -10.01 -14.41
N PHE A 272 1.10 -8.75 -14.73
CA PHE A 272 0.47 -8.00 -15.81
C PHE A 272 0.61 -8.72 -17.15
N VAL A 273 1.81 -9.14 -17.53
CA VAL A 273 2.04 -9.84 -18.82
C VAL A 273 1.26 -11.15 -18.89
N VAL A 274 1.29 -11.96 -17.83
CA VAL A 274 0.57 -13.24 -17.80
C VAL A 274 -0.94 -13.01 -17.91
N LEU A 275 -1.52 -12.12 -17.12
CA LEU A 275 -2.95 -11.83 -17.14
C LEU A 275 -3.38 -11.14 -18.45
N PHE A 276 -2.56 -10.25 -19.00
CA PHE A 276 -2.83 -9.56 -20.25
C PHE A 276 -2.91 -10.56 -21.42
N LEU A 277 -1.91 -11.42 -21.56
CA LEU A 277 -1.90 -12.44 -22.62
C LEU A 277 -3.09 -13.40 -22.48
N HIS A 278 -3.45 -13.75 -21.24
CA HIS A 278 -4.57 -14.64 -20.97
C HIS A 278 -5.94 -14.01 -21.29
N TRP A 279 -6.12 -12.71 -21.02
CA TRP A 279 -7.38 -12.01 -21.27
C TRP A 279 -7.46 -11.34 -22.64
N LEU A 280 -6.37 -11.20 -23.39
CA LEU A 280 -6.32 -10.54 -24.69
C LEU A 280 -7.32 -11.14 -25.71
N GLY A 281 -7.48 -12.45 -25.72
CA GLY A 281 -8.42 -13.15 -26.61
C GLY A 281 -9.86 -13.25 -26.07
N ARG A 282 -10.12 -12.81 -24.83
CA ARG A 282 -11.41 -12.95 -24.15
C ARG A 282 -12.10 -11.59 -23.89
N ALA A 283 -11.36 -10.49 -23.96
CA ALA A 283 -11.90 -9.16 -23.76
C ALA A 283 -12.54 -8.61 -25.03
N ALA A 284 -13.62 -7.83 -24.87
CA ALA A 284 -14.28 -7.17 -25.99
C ALA A 284 -13.38 -6.17 -26.73
N ARG A 285 -12.44 -5.55 -26.00
CA ARG A 285 -11.45 -4.61 -26.54
C ARG A 285 -10.08 -4.87 -25.94
N PRO A 286 -8.98 -4.81 -26.72
CA PRO A 286 -7.62 -5.01 -26.19
C PRO A 286 -7.25 -4.06 -25.05
N PHE A 287 -7.78 -2.84 -25.07
CA PHE A 287 -7.55 -1.83 -24.02
C PHE A 287 -8.19 -2.25 -22.69
N ASP A 288 -9.34 -2.91 -22.68
CA ASP A 288 -9.97 -3.43 -21.47
C ASP A 288 -9.14 -4.59 -20.88
N ALA A 289 -8.61 -5.49 -21.72
CA ALA A 289 -7.69 -6.53 -21.27
C ALA A 289 -6.44 -5.93 -20.60
N LEU A 290 -5.85 -4.90 -21.22
CA LEU A 290 -4.68 -4.21 -20.71
C LEU A 290 -4.96 -3.58 -19.34
N PHE A 291 -6.04 -2.81 -19.22
CA PHE A 291 -6.40 -2.15 -17.97
C PHE A 291 -6.74 -3.15 -16.87
N ASN A 292 -7.53 -4.18 -17.18
CA ASN A 292 -7.93 -5.21 -16.22
C ASN A 292 -6.70 -5.99 -15.72
N ALA A 293 -5.78 -6.35 -16.60
CA ALA A 293 -4.55 -7.05 -16.24
C ALA A 293 -3.65 -6.19 -15.35
N LEU A 294 -3.48 -4.91 -15.68
CA LEU A 294 -2.71 -3.97 -14.87
C LEU A 294 -3.33 -3.79 -13.48
N PHE A 295 -4.66 -3.56 -13.45
CA PHE A 295 -5.37 -3.33 -12.20
C PHE A 295 -5.26 -4.54 -11.25
N HIS A 296 -5.53 -5.75 -11.76
CA HIS A 296 -5.49 -6.96 -10.94
C HIS A 296 -4.07 -7.36 -10.56
N SER A 297 -3.07 -7.15 -11.42
CA SER A 297 -1.67 -7.43 -11.08
C SER A 297 -1.19 -6.56 -9.93
N VAL A 298 -1.42 -5.24 -10.00
CA VAL A 298 -1.09 -4.30 -8.93
C VAL A 298 -1.89 -4.60 -7.66
N SER A 299 -3.21 -4.77 -7.79
CA SER A 299 -4.09 -5.06 -6.65
C SER A 299 -3.70 -6.37 -5.94
N ALA A 300 -3.30 -7.41 -6.70
CA ALA A 300 -2.89 -8.69 -6.14
C ALA A 300 -1.52 -8.61 -5.44
N PHE A 301 -0.52 -8.00 -6.07
CA PHE A 301 0.80 -7.85 -5.45
C PHE A 301 0.74 -6.98 -4.20
N CYS A 302 -0.01 -5.87 -4.25
CA CYS A 302 -0.23 -5.00 -3.09
C CYS A 302 -1.11 -5.65 -2.01
N ASN A 303 -1.74 -6.79 -2.26
CA ASN A 303 -2.71 -7.44 -1.37
C ASN A 303 -3.93 -6.53 -1.10
N ALA A 304 -4.47 -5.89 -2.13
CA ALA A 304 -5.49 -4.87 -1.96
C ALA A 304 -6.93 -5.38 -2.11
N GLY A 305 -7.14 -6.51 -2.80
CA GLY A 305 -8.48 -7.12 -2.98
C GLY A 305 -9.46 -6.35 -3.86
N PHE A 306 -9.09 -5.16 -4.34
CA PHE A 306 -9.91 -4.44 -5.29
C PHE A 306 -9.94 -5.12 -6.64
N SER A 307 -11.12 -5.23 -7.22
CA SER A 307 -11.35 -5.78 -8.55
C SER A 307 -12.18 -4.82 -9.40
N VAL A 308 -11.90 -4.78 -10.70
CA VAL A 308 -12.75 -4.11 -11.69
C VAL A 308 -13.80 -5.07 -12.28
N PHE A 309 -13.99 -6.23 -11.65
CA PHE A 309 -15.11 -7.13 -11.89
C PHE A 309 -16.04 -7.08 -10.69
N SER A 310 -17.36 -6.90 -10.90
CA SER A 310 -18.33 -6.77 -9.82
C SER A 310 -18.45 -8.02 -8.96
N THR A 311 -18.28 -9.21 -9.55
CA THR A 311 -18.23 -10.49 -8.84
C THR A 311 -16.83 -10.86 -8.33
N ASN A 312 -15.91 -9.89 -8.28
CA ASN A 312 -14.50 -10.10 -7.98
C ASN A 312 -13.90 -11.15 -8.94
N LEU A 313 -13.29 -12.23 -8.46
CA LEU A 313 -12.73 -13.30 -9.30
C LEU A 313 -13.62 -14.56 -9.37
N ALA A 314 -14.87 -14.49 -8.94
CA ALA A 314 -15.78 -15.64 -8.95
C ALA A 314 -16.04 -16.19 -10.37
N ALA A 315 -16.04 -15.33 -11.39
CA ALA A 315 -16.13 -15.77 -12.79
C ALA A 315 -14.93 -16.61 -13.25
N PHE A 316 -13.79 -16.50 -12.57
CA PHE A 316 -12.53 -17.21 -12.90
C PHE A 316 -12.22 -18.34 -11.90
N ARG A 317 -13.21 -18.83 -11.13
CA ARG A 317 -13.02 -19.82 -10.05
C ARG A 317 -12.31 -21.11 -10.47
N THR A 318 -12.41 -21.51 -11.73
CA THR A 318 -11.76 -22.70 -12.30
C THR A 318 -10.60 -22.38 -13.24
N ASP A 319 -10.31 -21.11 -13.46
CA ASP A 319 -9.23 -20.68 -14.35
C ASP A 319 -7.89 -20.78 -13.63
N VAL A 320 -7.11 -21.79 -14.01
CA VAL A 320 -5.81 -22.10 -13.36
C VAL A 320 -4.82 -20.96 -13.52
N VAL A 321 -4.77 -20.30 -14.69
CA VAL A 321 -3.81 -19.24 -14.97
C VAL A 321 -4.08 -18.02 -14.09
N VAL A 322 -5.34 -17.56 -14.04
CA VAL A 322 -5.73 -16.41 -13.20
C VAL A 322 -5.48 -16.71 -11.72
N ASN A 323 -5.95 -17.87 -11.25
CA ASN A 323 -5.82 -18.22 -9.83
C ASN A 323 -4.36 -18.35 -9.40
N LEU A 324 -3.51 -19.09 -10.12
CA LEU A 324 -2.11 -19.27 -9.75
C LEU A 324 -1.32 -17.97 -9.85
N THR A 325 -1.61 -17.12 -10.84
CA THR A 325 -0.95 -15.80 -10.96
C THR A 325 -1.29 -14.92 -9.78
N VAL A 326 -2.58 -14.80 -9.42
CA VAL A 326 -3.02 -13.99 -8.28
C VAL A 326 -2.48 -14.55 -6.97
N ILE A 327 -2.55 -15.87 -6.72
CA ILE A 327 -1.96 -16.54 -5.56
C ILE A 327 -0.47 -16.20 -5.44
N GLY A 328 0.28 -16.33 -6.55
CA GLY A 328 1.72 -16.05 -6.58
C GLY A 328 2.04 -14.61 -6.21
N LEU A 329 1.32 -13.64 -6.79
CA LEU A 329 1.50 -12.22 -6.49
C LEU A 329 1.17 -11.89 -5.04
N VAL A 330 0.03 -12.40 -4.53
CA VAL A 330 -0.40 -12.20 -3.13
C VAL A 330 0.62 -12.77 -2.14
N VAL A 331 1.11 -13.99 -2.39
CA VAL A 331 2.11 -14.61 -1.51
C VAL A 331 3.42 -13.83 -1.54
N LEU A 332 3.90 -13.41 -2.72
CA LEU A 332 5.13 -12.61 -2.85
C LEU A 332 5.01 -11.26 -2.14
N GLY A 333 3.89 -10.56 -2.28
CA GLY A 333 3.62 -9.30 -1.58
C GLY A 333 3.51 -9.47 -0.07
N GLY A 334 2.86 -10.55 0.39
CA GLY A 334 2.59 -10.82 1.81
C GLY A 334 3.77 -11.37 2.62
N LEU A 335 4.78 -12.00 1.99
CA LEU A 335 5.93 -12.60 2.68
C LEU A 335 6.88 -11.58 3.30
N GLY A 336 6.86 -10.34 2.80
CA GLY A 336 7.79 -9.30 3.21
C GLY A 336 9.09 -9.30 2.42
N PHE A 337 9.53 -8.10 2.05
CA PHE A 337 10.67 -7.93 1.14
C PHE A 337 12.00 -8.44 1.72
N SER A 338 12.20 -8.40 3.05
CA SER A 338 13.41 -8.91 3.70
C SER A 338 13.56 -10.42 3.50
N VAL A 339 12.46 -11.16 3.68
CA VAL A 339 12.42 -12.61 3.48
C VAL A 339 12.60 -12.94 2.00
N VAL A 340 11.91 -12.22 1.12
CA VAL A 340 12.02 -12.39 -0.32
C VAL A 340 13.44 -12.11 -0.81
N HIS A 341 14.06 -11.00 -0.35
CA HIS A 341 15.45 -10.68 -0.68
C HIS A 341 16.41 -11.77 -0.24
N GLU A 342 16.21 -12.33 0.96
CA GLU A 342 17.06 -13.40 1.47
C GLU A 342 16.90 -14.70 0.68
N VAL A 343 15.66 -15.07 0.31
CA VAL A 343 15.38 -16.26 -0.50
C VAL A 343 15.92 -16.14 -1.93
N PHE A 344 15.71 -14.99 -2.57
CA PHE A 344 16.11 -14.74 -3.97
C PHE A 344 17.50 -14.14 -4.12
N ASN A 345 18.31 -14.06 -3.06
CA ASN A 345 19.71 -13.65 -3.15
C ASN A 345 20.47 -14.60 -4.10
N ARG A 346 21.35 -14.02 -4.94
CA ARG A 346 22.10 -14.77 -5.97
C ARG A 346 22.87 -15.96 -5.42
N GLN A 347 23.42 -15.85 -4.21
CA GLN A 347 24.14 -16.95 -3.55
C GLN A 347 23.18 -18.09 -3.19
N ASN A 348 22.04 -17.75 -2.61
CA ASN A 348 21.02 -18.73 -2.21
C ASN A 348 20.41 -19.40 -3.44
N LEU A 349 20.10 -18.61 -4.48
CA LEU A 349 19.54 -19.12 -5.74
C LEU A 349 20.51 -20.08 -6.43
N ARG A 350 21.81 -19.75 -6.49
CA ARG A 350 22.83 -20.64 -7.05
C ARG A 350 22.95 -21.95 -6.25
N ALA A 351 22.94 -21.88 -4.92
CA ALA A 351 22.98 -23.07 -4.06
C ALA A 351 21.72 -23.96 -4.23
N TRP A 352 20.56 -23.37 -4.45
CA TRP A 352 19.34 -24.12 -4.77
C TRP A 352 19.41 -24.78 -6.16
N LEU A 353 19.83 -24.03 -7.19
CA LEU A 353 19.94 -24.52 -8.57
C LEU A 353 21.03 -25.61 -8.69
N SER A 354 22.18 -25.48 -8.00
CA SER A 354 23.25 -26.49 -8.01
C SER A 354 22.79 -27.83 -7.43
N ARG A 355 21.93 -27.79 -6.41
CA ARG A 355 21.32 -29.00 -5.85
C ARG A 355 20.28 -29.64 -6.75
N LEU A 356 19.40 -28.83 -7.38
CA LEU A 356 18.42 -29.34 -8.33
C LEU A 356 19.12 -30.02 -9.52
N ALA A 357 20.28 -29.49 -9.93
CA ALA A 357 21.11 -30.02 -11.00
C ALA A 357 22.04 -31.17 -10.56
N ARG A 358 21.93 -31.67 -9.30
CA ARG A 358 22.78 -32.73 -8.74
C ARG A 358 24.31 -32.45 -8.87
N ARG A 359 24.71 -31.18 -8.97
CA ARG A 359 26.12 -30.76 -8.93
C ARG A 359 26.60 -30.65 -7.49
N THR A 360 27.94 -30.57 -7.30
CA THR A 360 28.60 -30.52 -6.00
C THR A 360 27.82 -29.70 -4.95
N PRO A 361 27.54 -30.24 -3.75
CA PRO A 361 26.70 -29.58 -2.77
C PRO A 361 27.40 -28.34 -2.21
N GLU A 362 27.04 -27.16 -2.71
CA GLU A 362 27.33 -25.91 -2.02
C GLU A 362 26.69 -25.89 -0.62
N PRO A 363 27.32 -25.30 0.39
CA PRO A 363 26.75 -25.24 1.72
C PRO A 363 25.37 -24.59 1.70
N MET A 364 24.41 -25.17 2.43
CA MET A 364 23.04 -24.63 2.48
C MET A 364 23.04 -23.16 2.84
N PRO A 365 22.31 -22.30 2.09
CA PRO A 365 22.13 -20.93 2.49
C PRO A 365 21.52 -20.91 3.89
N ARG A 366 22.19 -20.24 4.82
CA ARG A 366 21.71 -20.09 6.19
C ARG A 366 20.67 -18.97 6.20
N LEU A 367 19.40 -19.35 6.02
CA LEU A 367 18.30 -18.40 6.21
C LEU A 367 18.30 -17.90 7.67
N SER A 368 18.06 -16.61 7.85
CA SER A 368 17.90 -16.01 9.17
C SER A 368 16.78 -16.70 9.97
N VAL A 369 16.83 -16.59 11.30
CA VAL A 369 15.76 -17.10 12.17
C VAL A 369 14.43 -16.47 11.78
N HIS A 370 14.43 -15.18 11.48
CA HIS A 370 13.25 -14.44 11.03
C HIS A 370 12.65 -15.04 9.74
N ALA A 371 13.47 -15.22 8.71
CA ALA A 371 12.99 -15.76 7.43
C ALA A 371 12.41 -17.18 7.58
N VAL A 372 13.07 -18.03 8.38
CA VAL A 372 12.58 -19.40 8.66
C VAL A 372 11.26 -19.39 9.41
N LEU A 373 11.14 -18.52 10.41
CA LEU A 373 9.93 -18.42 11.22
C LEU A 373 8.75 -17.94 10.35
N VAL A 374 8.96 -16.90 9.54
CA VAL A 374 7.96 -16.37 8.61
C VAL A 374 7.54 -17.43 7.59
N LEU A 375 8.49 -18.10 6.93
CA LEU A 375 8.18 -19.10 5.90
C LEU A 375 7.42 -20.30 6.48
N ARG A 376 7.86 -20.83 7.63
CA ARG A 376 7.19 -21.97 8.28
C ARG A 376 5.78 -21.62 8.75
N THR A 377 5.62 -20.46 9.41
CA THR A 377 4.30 -20.04 9.89
C THR A 377 3.36 -19.75 8.71
N SER A 378 3.85 -19.10 7.66
CA SER A 378 3.06 -18.85 6.46
C SER A 378 2.63 -20.14 5.77
N ALA A 379 3.54 -21.09 5.57
CA ALA A 379 3.24 -22.38 4.98
C ALA A 379 2.23 -23.20 5.82
N LEU A 380 2.40 -23.20 7.15
CA LEU A 380 1.46 -23.88 8.06
C LEU A 380 0.05 -23.29 7.96
N LEU A 381 -0.08 -21.95 8.01
CA LEU A 381 -1.37 -21.28 7.94
C LEU A 381 -2.04 -21.48 6.58
N LEU A 382 -1.27 -21.46 5.48
CA LEU A 382 -1.79 -21.73 4.14
C LEU A 382 -2.28 -23.17 4.00
N LEU A 383 -1.50 -24.13 4.48
CA LEU A 383 -1.88 -25.55 4.43
C LEU A 383 -3.13 -25.80 5.29
N ALA A 384 -3.12 -25.32 6.53
CA ALA A 384 -4.26 -25.49 7.44
C ALA A 384 -5.52 -24.83 6.86
N GLY A 385 -5.43 -23.60 6.34
CA GLY A 385 -6.57 -22.92 5.72
C GLY A 385 -7.12 -23.68 4.51
N ALA A 386 -6.25 -24.21 3.63
CA ALA A 386 -6.68 -25.00 2.48
C ALA A 386 -7.39 -26.30 2.88
N VAL A 387 -6.83 -27.03 3.86
CA VAL A 387 -7.41 -28.26 4.38
C VAL A 387 -8.77 -27.98 5.01
N PHE A 388 -8.87 -26.98 5.91
CA PHE A 388 -10.13 -26.63 6.57
C PHE A 388 -11.20 -26.21 5.55
N PHE A 389 -10.86 -25.32 4.62
CA PHE A 389 -11.81 -24.86 3.60
C PHE A 389 -12.28 -26.02 2.72
N PHE A 390 -11.37 -26.88 2.28
CA PHE A 390 -11.70 -28.03 1.46
C PHE A 390 -12.70 -28.97 2.15
N PHE A 391 -12.46 -29.33 3.40
CA PHE A 391 -13.33 -30.27 4.12
C PHE A 391 -14.67 -29.66 4.55
N PHE A 392 -14.68 -28.42 5.06
CA PHE A 392 -15.92 -27.83 5.53
C PHE A 392 -16.85 -27.37 4.39
N GLU A 393 -16.29 -26.94 3.25
CA GLU A 393 -17.09 -26.43 2.13
C GLU A 393 -17.22 -27.44 0.97
N TYR A 394 -16.80 -28.70 1.18
CA TYR A 394 -16.76 -29.72 0.12
C TYR A 394 -18.09 -29.90 -0.60
N ASP A 395 -19.21 -29.97 0.15
CA ASP A 395 -20.58 -30.15 -0.36
C ASP A 395 -21.39 -28.84 -0.39
N ASN A 396 -20.79 -27.71 0.04
CA ASN A 396 -21.44 -26.40 0.04
C ASN A 396 -20.84 -25.52 -1.09
N ALA A 397 -20.00 -24.56 -0.77
CA ALA A 397 -19.43 -23.61 -1.75
C ALA A 397 -18.61 -24.28 -2.86
N LEU A 398 -18.05 -25.47 -2.60
CA LEU A 398 -17.29 -26.28 -3.57
C LEU A 398 -18.15 -27.37 -4.27
N GLY A 399 -19.41 -27.56 -3.86
CA GLY A 399 -20.23 -28.71 -4.26
C GLY A 399 -20.34 -28.92 -5.76
N GLN A 400 -20.47 -27.85 -6.53
CA GLN A 400 -20.63 -27.89 -7.99
C GLN A 400 -19.31 -28.00 -8.79
N LEU A 401 -18.14 -27.97 -8.11
CA LEU A 401 -16.86 -27.97 -8.78
C LEU A 401 -16.29 -29.39 -8.96
N PRO A 402 -15.59 -29.66 -10.07
CA PRO A 402 -14.78 -30.89 -10.20
C PRO A 402 -13.64 -30.88 -9.18
N LEU A 403 -13.09 -32.06 -8.86
CA LEU A 403 -12.07 -32.20 -7.81
C LEU A 403 -10.88 -31.23 -7.97
N GLY A 404 -10.37 -31.07 -9.19
CA GLY A 404 -9.30 -30.10 -9.48
C GLY A 404 -9.72 -28.66 -9.20
N GLY A 405 -10.97 -28.29 -9.52
CA GLY A 405 -11.55 -26.98 -9.20
C GLY A 405 -11.75 -26.79 -7.69
N LYS A 406 -12.17 -27.83 -6.95
CA LYS A 406 -12.27 -27.81 -5.49
C LYS A 406 -10.91 -27.55 -4.83
N LEU A 407 -9.88 -28.23 -5.28
CA LEU A 407 -8.51 -28.04 -4.77
C LEU A 407 -7.96 -26.64 -5.08
N LEU A 408 -8.17 -26.16 -6.31
CA LEU A 408 -7.74 -24.82 -6.73
C LEU A 408 -8.46 -23.72 -5.93
N ALA A 409 -9.78 -23.84 -5.77
CA ALA A 409 -10.57 -22.90 -4.99
C ALA A 409 -10.19 -22.96 -3.50
N ALA A 410 -9.95 -24.13 -2.92
CA ALA A 410 -9.52 -24.29 -1.54
C ALA A 410 -8.14 -23.65 -1.30
N LEU A 411 -7.21 -23.83 -2.23
CA LEU A 411 -5.91 -23.18 -2.17
C LEU A 411 -6.05 -21.66 -2.25
N PHE A 412 -6.86 -21.14 -3.19
CA PHE A 412 -7.11 -19.71 -3.33
C PHE A 412 -7.75 -19.13 -2.06
N GLN A 413 -8.77 -19.80 -1.53
CA GLN A 413 -9.47 -19.36 -0.33
C GLN A 413 -8.63 -19.50 0.96
N SER A 414 -7.56 -20.28 0.95
CA SER A 414 -6.58 -20.28 2.03
C SER A 414 -5.62 -19.09 1.97
N VAL A 415 -5.29 -18.63 0.76
CA VAL A 415 -4.39 -17.49 0.56
C VAL A 415 -5.09 -16.18 0.87
N THR A 416 -6.36 -16.04 0.49
CA THR A 416 -7.07 -14.76 0.55
C THR A 416 -7.25 -14.18 1.97
N PRO A 417 -7.52 -14.93 3.06
CA PRO A 417 -7.58 -14.40 4.43
C PRO A 417 -6.26 -13.80 4.92
N ARG A 418 -5.17 -14.09 4.21
CA ARG A 418 -3.85 -13.53 4.46
C ARG A 418 -3.66 -12.16 3.81
N THR A 419 -4.66 -11.28 4.02
CA THR A 419 -4.69 -9.89 3.57
C THR A 419 -4.82 -9.68 2.06
N ALA A 420 -5.41 -10.61 1.30
CA ALA A 420 -5.52 -10.48 -0.15
C ALA A 420 -6.86 -9.91 -0.62
N GLY A 421 -7.97 -10.25 0.01
CA GLY A 421 -9.30 -9.69 -0.25
C GLY A 421 -10.00 -10.15 -1.53
N PHE A 422 -9.34 -10.95 -2.36
CA PHE A 422 -9.98 -11.54 -3.53
C PHE A 422 -10.81 -12.76 -3.17
N ASN A 423 -11.90 -12.97 -3.87
CA ASN A 423 -12.75 -14.14 -3.69
C ASN A 423 -13.09 -14.81 -5.02
N THR A 424 -13.08 -16.14 -5.01
CA THR A 424 -13.52 -16.99 -6.14
C THR A 424 -14.81 -17.73 -5.83
N VAL A 425 -15.30 -17.60 -4.57
CA VAL A 425 -16.59 -18.13 -4.12
C VAL A 425 -17.31 -17.05 -3.31
N PRO A 426 -18.66 -17.03 -3.31
CA PRO A 426 -19.42 -16.06 -2.53
C PRO A 426 -19.27 -16.34 -1.03
N PHE A 427 -19.00 -15.29 -0.22
CA PHE A 427 -18.79 -15.41 1.23
C PHE A 427 -20.08 -15.38 2.06
N ASP A 428 -21.18 -14.91 1.49
CA ASP A 428 -22.50 -14.85 2.13
C ASP A 428 -23.12 -16.25 2.35
N SER A 429 -22.71 -17.24 1.56
CA SER A 429 -23.18 -18.61 1.58
C SER A 429 -22.27 -19.60 2.32
N LEU A 430 -21.17 -19.14 2.92
CA LEU A 430 -20.26 -20.01 3.66
C LEU A 430 -20.88 -20.49 4.99
N LYS A 431 -20.48 -21.69 5.39
CA LYS A 431 -20.88 -22.24 6.70
C LYS A 431 -20.35 -21.37 7.85
N PRO A 432 -21.08 -21.21 8.96
CA PRO A 432 -20.64 -20.40 10.10
C PRO A 432 -19.27 -20.80 10.66
N ILE A 433 -18.94 -22.09 10.65
CA ILE A 433 -17.63 -22.60 11.10
C ILE A 433 -16.51 -22.09 10.18
N THR A 434 -16.73 -22.04 8.88
CA THR A 434 -15.77 -21.51 7.90
C THR A 434 -15.53 -20.02 8.11
N MET A 435 -16.63 -19.25 8.32
CA MET A 435 -16.52 -17.83 8.65
C MET A 435 -15.74 -17.60 9.94
N PHE A 436 -15.97 -18.41 10.98
CA PHE A 436 -15.26 -18.30 12.25
C PHE A 436 -13.76 -18.59 12.09
N ILE A 437 -13.39 -19.67 11.39
CA ILE A 437 -12.00 -20.01 11.12
C ILE A 437 -11.33 -18.90 10.29
N PHE A 438 -12.01 -18.38 9.29
CA PHE A 438 -11.49 -17.26 8.49
C PHE A 438 -11.29 -16.00 9.31
N THR A 439 -12.17 -15.71 10.27
CA THR A 439 -12.00 -14.60 11.21
C THR A 439 -10.69 -14.74 11.99
N ILE A 440 -10.34 -15.95 12.45
CA ILE A 440 -9.06 -16.21 13.12
C ILE A 440 -7.88 -16.03 12.15
N LEU A 441 -7.97 -16.57 10.93
CA LEU A 441 -6.92 -16.45 9.93
C LEU A 441 -6.70 -14.99 9.48
N MET A 442 -7.76 -14.19 9.35
CA MET A 442 -7.71 -12.77 9.00
C MET A 442 -7.07 -11.91 10.08
N PHE A 443 -7.28 -12.26 11.37
CA PHE A 443 -6.61 -11.58 12.48
C PHE A 443 -5.08 -11.76 12.41
N ILE A 444 -4.62 -12.94 11.94
CA ILE A 444 -3.22 -13.22 11.66
C ILE A 444 -2.88 -12.72 10.26
N GLY A 445 -2.51 -11.46 10.16
CA GLY A 445 -2.23 -10.78 8.90
C GLY A 445 -0.94 -11.24 8.18
N ALA A 446 -0.38 -10.35 7.36
CA ALA A 446 0.84 -10.60 6.59
C ALA A 446 2.10 -10.62 7.45
N SER A 447 3.22 -10.97 6.83
CA SER A 447 4.53 -10.97 7.48
C SER A 447 5.11 -9.55 7.62
N PRO A 448 6.06 -9.32 8.55
CA PRO A 448 6.73 -8.04 8.66
C PRO A 448 7.40 -7.62 7.34
N GLY A 449 7.28 -6.35 6.98
CA GLY A 449 7.82 -5.84 5.71
C GLY A 449 7.03 -6.24 4.46
N GLY A 450 5.89 -6.91 4.61
CA GLY A 450 4.96 -7.20 3.52
C GLY A 450 3.93 -6.09 3.30
N THR A 451 3.15 -6.23 2.24
CA THR A 451 2.12 -5.28 1.82
C THR A 451 0.84 -5.33 2.65
N GLY A 452 0.59 -6.39 3.43
CA GLY A 452 -0.61 -6.53 4.25
C GLY A 452 -0.48 -6.00 5.69
N GLY A 453 -1.64 -5.76 6.35
CA GLY A 453 -1.73 -5.28 7.74
C GLY A 453 -1.95 -6.38 8.78
N GLY A 454 -2.72 -6.09 9.82
CA GLY A 454 -3.05 -7.03 10.90
C GLY A 454 -1.89 -7.38 11.84
N VAL A 455 -2.15 -8.35 12.73
CA VAL A 455 -1.11 -8.91 13.61
C VAL A 455 -0.14 -9.75 12.80
N LYS A 456 1.14 -9.42 12.84
CA LYS A 456 2.14 -10.04 11.96
C LYS A 456 2.37 -11.52 12.30
N THR A 457 2.64 -12.33 11.26
CA THR A 457 2.94 -13.77 11.40
C THR A 457 4.06 -14.05 12.39
N SER A 458 5.12 -13.23 12.40
CA SER A 458 6.21 -13.36 13.37
C SER A 458 5.76 -13.13 14.80
N THR A 459 4.84 -12.16 15.04
CA THR A 459 4.27 -11.90 16.37
C THR A 459 3.54 -13.13 16.91
N VAL A 460 2.65 -13.71 16.09
CA VAL A 460 1.91 -14.93 16.48
C VAL A 460 2.85 -16.11 16.68
N ALA A 461 3.85 -16.26 15.80
CA ALA A 461 4.83 -17.33 15.92
C ALA A 461 5.67 -17.22 17.21
N VAL A 462 6.11 -16.01 17.59
CA VAL A 462 6.84 -15.78 18.84
C VAL A 462 5.96 -16.12 20.04
N LEU A 463 4.70 -15.68 20.06
CA LEU A 463 3.77 -16.00 21.15
C LEU A 463 3.49 -17.50 21.28
N PHE A 464 3.29 -18.18 20.14
CA PHE A 464 3.10 -19.63 20.13
C PHE A 464 4.33 -20.39 20.65
N LEU A 465 5.53 -19.98 20.23
CA LEU A 465 6.79 -20.55 20.73
C LEU A 465 6.99 -20.27 22.22
N THR A 466 6.63 -19.07 22.69
CA THR A 466 6.67 -18.73 24.11
C THR A 466 5.78 -19.65 24.92
N LEU A 467 4.53 -19.83 24.49
CA LEU A 467 3.58 -20.74 25.14
C LEU A 467 4.13 -22.19 25.17
N ARG A 468 4.60 -22.68 24.02
CA ARG A 468 5.20 -24.04 23.92
C ARG A 468 6.39 -24.23 24.88
N ASN A 469 7.28 -23.24 24.95
CA ASN A 469 8.46 -23.31 25.79
C ASN A 469 8.10 -23.25 27.29
N LEU A 470 7.10 -22.45 27.63
CA LEU A 470 6.58 -22.35 28.99
C LEU A 470 6.00 -23.71 29.47
N VAL A 471 5.21 -24.38 28.61
CA VAL A 471 4.69 -25.73 28.87
C VAL A 471 5.82 -26.77 28.95
N SER A 472 6.91 -26.56 28.19
CA SER A 472 8.10 -27.47 28.23
C SER A 472 9.10 -27.13 29.32
N ALA A 473 8.76 -26.22 30.26
CA ALA A 473 9.62 -25.76 31.38
C ALA A 473 11.00 -25.23 30.93
N ARG A 474 11.11 -24.64 29.72
CA ARG A 474 12.33 -24.02 29.23
C ARG A 474 12.36 -22.54 29.63
N SER A 475 13.53 -22.08 30.07
CA SER A 475 13.72 -20.70 30.54
C SER A 475 13.76 -19.65 29.41
N GLU A 476 14.07 -20.04 28.17
CA GLU A 476 14.24 -19.18 27.04
C GLU A 476 13.49 -19.70 25.80
N VAL A 477 13.03 -18.75 24.95
CA VAL A 477 12.37 -19.09 23.68
C VAL A 477 13.45 -19.39 22.65
N GLU A 478 13.61 -20.63 22.28
CA GLU A 478 14.65 -21.09 21.37
C GLU A 478 14.12 -21.45 19.98
N VAL A 479 14.85 -21.00 18.95
CA VAL A 479 14.62 -21.36 17.54
C VAL A 479 15.96 -21.68 16.88
N ARG A 480 16.16 -22.89 16.38
CA ARG A 480 17.40 -23.33 15.69
C ARG A 480 18.67 -23.01 16.49
N ASN A 481 18.71 -23.37 17.78
CA ASN A 481 19.82 -23.14 18.69
C ASN A 481 20.17 -21.63 18.87
N ARG A 482 19.20 -20.75 18.73
CA ARG A 482 19.31 -19.31 19.05
C ARG A 482 18.16 -18.91 19.96
N SER A 483 18.42 -18.14 20.99
CA SER A 483 17.39 -17.61 21.89
C SER A 483 16.80 -16.32 21.32
N ILE A 484 15.49 -16.14 21.52
CA ILE A 484 14.77 -14.89 21.20
C ILE A 484 14.83 -14.01 22.45
N PRO A 485 15.28 -12.73 22.33
CA PRO A 485 15.34 -11.79 23.46
C PRO A 485 13.97 -11.59 24.12
N ARG A 486 13.95 -11.47 25.45
CA ARG A 486 12.72 -11.25 26.25
C ARG A 486 11.98 -9.99 25.81
N ASP A 487 12.70 -8.94 25.42
CA ASP A 487 12.09 -7.70 24.90
C ASP A 487 11.24 -7.94 23.65
N THR A 488 11.65 -8.87 22.77
CA THR A 488 10.88 -9.26 21.58
C THR A 488 9.58 -9.94 21.99
N VAL A 489 9.61 -10.80 23.02
CA VAL A 489 8.41 -11.45 23.56
C VAL A 489 7.45 -10.41 24.16
N TYR A 490 7.96 -9.48 24.99
CA TYR A 490 7.14 -8.41 25.58
C TYR A 490 6.50 -7.53 24.52
N ARG A 491 7.24 -7.15 23.46
CA ARG A 491 6.71 -6.40 22.33
C ARG A 491 5.63 -7.19 21.59
N ALA A 492 5.84 -8.47 21.32
CA ALA A 492 4.86 -9.33 20.67
C ALA A 492 3.56 -9.44 21.48
N THR A 493 3.67 -9.61 22.81
CA THR A 493 2.52 -9.64 23.72
C THR A 493 1.78 -8.30 23.74
N ALA A 494 2.49 -7.18 23.83
CA ALA A 494 1.90 -5.84 23.82
C ALA A 494 1.15 -5.57 22.51
N ILE A 495 1.71 -5.96 21.35
CA ILE A 495 1.06 -5.81 20.04
C ILE A 495 -0.22 -6.65 19.98
N PHE A 496 -0.18 -7.91 20.44
CA PHE A 496 -1.32 -8.81 20.39
C PHE A 496 -2.47 -8.34 21.29
N ILE A 497 -2.16 -7.98 22.53
CA ILE A 497 -3.16 -7.45 23.49
C ILE A 497 -3.71 -6.13 22.98
N GLY A 498 -2.86 -5.20 22.54
CA GLY A 498 -3.29 -3.91 21.99
C GLY A 498 -4.19 -4.07 20.75
N ALA A 499 -3.87 -5.02 19.87
CA ALA A 499 -4.69 -5.36 18.71
C ALA A 499 -6.07 -5.87 19.12
N GLY A 500 -6.12 -6.84 20.04
CA GLY A 500 -7.37 -7.37 20.57
C GLY A 500 -8.22 -6.32 21.28
N THR A 501 -7.60 -5.45 22.07
CA THR A 501 -8.30 -4.36 22.78
C THR A 501 -8.94 -3.37 21.81
N VAL A 502 -8.18 -2.88 20.82
CA VAL A 502 -8.72 -1.93 19.82
C VAL A 502 -9.86 -2.58 19.03
N LEU A 503 -9.65 -3.82 18.58
CA LEU A 503 -10.69 -4.56 17.86
C LEU A 503 -11.97 -4.72 18.72
N ALA A 504 -11.83 -5.13 19.99
CA ALA A 504 -12.97 -5.32 20.89
C ALA A 504 -13.72 -4.02 21.16
N LEU A 505 -13.02 -2.92 21.40
CA LEU A 505 -13.65 -1.61 21.64
C LEU A 505 -14.43 -1.11 20.42
N VAL A 506 -13.83 -1.16 19.23
CA VAL A 506 -14.50 -0.68 18.02
C VAL A 506 -15.62 -1.65 17.60
N PHE A 507 -15.42 -2.95 17.79
CA PHE A 507 -16.48 -3.93 17.57
C PHE A 507 -17.67 -3.72 18.52
N GLY A 508 -17.42 -3.33 19.78
CA GLY A 508 -18.48 -2.92 20.71
C GLY A 508 -19.30 -1.74 20.18
N VAL A 509 -18.66 -0.74 19.56
CA VAL A 509 -19.37 0.37 18.90
C VAL A 509 -20.21 -0.14 17.72
N LEU A 510 -19.67 -1.05 16.90
CA LEU A 510 -20.40 -1.65 15.79
C LEU A 510 -21.64 -2.43 16.24
N LEU A 511 -21.57 -3.17 17.35
CA LEU A 511 -22.70 -3.89 17.92
C LEU A 511 -23.83 -2.98 18.39
N VAL A 512 -23.50 -1.77 18.83
CA VAL A 512 -24.50 -0.77 19.26
C VAL A 512 -25.09 -0.03 18.06
N SER A 513 -24.28 0.23 17.02
CA SER A 513 -24.72 1.04 15.88
C SER A 513 -25.43 0.24 14.78
N GLU A 514 -25.20 -1.07 14.69
CA GLU A 514 -25.66 -1.90 13.58
C GLU A 514 -26.57 -3.03 14.05
N GLN A 515 -27.68 -3.23 13.34
CA GLN A 515 -28.62 -4.35 13.57
C GLN A 515 -28.33 -5.51 12.60
N LEU A 516 -27.12 -6.03 12.62
CA LEU A 516 -26.66 -7.09 11.72
C LEU A 516 -26.27 -8.34 12.53
N PRO A 517 -26.25 -9.54 11.92
CA PRO A 517 -25.86 -10.76 12.61
C PRO A 517 -24.44 -10.67 13.18
N PHE A 518 -24.26 -11.06 14.44
CA PHE A 518 -23.00 -10.97 15.20
C PHE A 518 -21.79 -11.50 14.42
N LEU A 519 -21.91 -12.71 13.84
CA LEU A 519 -20.77 -13.34 13.13
C LEU A 519 -20.40 -12.59 11.86
N LYS A 520 -21.37 -12.07 11.12
CA LYS A 520 -21.12 -11.28 9.91
C LYS A 520 -20.44 -9.96 10.26
N LEU A 521 -20.91 -9.30 11.33
CA LEU A 521 -20.34 -8.05 11.79
C LEU A 521 -18.90 -8.23 12.35
N LEU A 522 -18.67 -9.34 13.10
CA LEU A 522 -17.34 -9.70 13.57
C LEU A 522 -16.38 -9.97 12.40
N PHE A 523 -16.86 -10.68 11.37
CA PHE A 523 -16.10 -10.96 10.16
C PHE A 523 -15.64 -9.67 9.48
N GLU A 524 -16.55 -8.68 9.30
CA GLU A 524 -16.23 -7.37 8.72
C GLU A 524 -15.22 -6.59 9.58
N ALA A 525 -15.42 -6.56 10.91
CA ALA A 525 -14.53 -5.86 11.82
C ALA A 525 -13.10 -6.43 11.78
N VAL A 526 -12.98 -7.75 11.80
CA VAL A 526 -11.67 -8.42 11.72
C VAL A 526 -11.07 -8.30 10.34
N SER A 527 -11.87 -8.38 9.27
CA SER A 527 -11.41 -8.14 7.90
C SER A 527 -10.85 -6.72 7.74
N ALA A 528 -11.53 -5.71 8.30
CA ALA A 528 -11.07 -4.33 8.32
C ALA A 528 -9.76 -4.18 9.10
N PHE A 529 -9.69 -4.71 10.32
CA PHE A 529 -8.50 -4.65 11.17
C PHE A 529 -7.32 -5.41 10.56
N GLY A 530 -7.57 -6.59 10.01
CA GLY A 530 -6.56 -7.38 9.30
C GLY A 530 -6.11 -6.74 7.97
N THR A 531 -6.83 -5.70 7.50
CA THR A 531 -6.71 -5.14 6.13
C THR A 531 -6.82 -6.24 5.09
N VAL A 532 -7.84 -7.10 5.20
CA VAL A 532 -8.01 -8.29 4.37
C VAL A 532 -8.90 -8.02 3.16
N GLY A 533 -10.04 -7.35 3.36
CA GLY A 533 -10.95 -6.98 2.28
C GLY A 533 -12.04 -8.00 1.95
N LEU A 534 -12.06 -9.14 2.63
CA LEU A 534 -13.17 -10.08 2.50
C LEU A 534 -14.41 -9.55 3.21
N SER A 535 -15.56 -9.66 2.57
CA SER A 535 -16.85 -9.23 3.08
C SER A 535 -17.90 -10.31 2.90
N THR A 536 -18.80 -10.38 3.86
CA THR A 536 -20.04 -11.18 3.77
C THR A 536 -21.18 -10.42 3.10
N GLY A 537 -20.87 -9.31 2.41
CA GLY A 537 -21.84 -8.47 1.71
C GLY A 537 -22.52 -7.41 2.60
N VAL A 538 -22.11 -7.27 3.88
CA VAL A 538 -22.73 -6.30 4.80
C VAL A 538 -22.08 -4.92 4.78
N THR A 539 -20.88 -4.77 4.22
CA THR A 539 -20.16 -3.47 4.15
C THR A 539 -20.99 -2.34 3.53
N PRO A 540 -21.71 -2.53 2.38
CA PRO A 540 -22.55 -1.49 1.81
C PRO A 540 -23.76 -1.10 2.68
N LEU A 541 -24.21 -1.99 3.58
CA LEU A 541 -25.38 -1.82 4.43
C LEU A 541 -25.07 -1.04 5.71
N LEU A 542 -23.79 -0.81 6.02
CA LEU A 542 -23.37 -0.14 7.24
C LEU A 542 -23.87 1.31 7.29
N SER A 543 -24.31 1.71 8.47
CA SER A 543 -24.63 3.10 8.82
C SER A 543 -23.39 3.99 8.78
N ILE A 544 -23.56 5.31 8.90
CA ILE A 544 -22.42 6.25 8.95
C ILE A 544 -21.49 5.94 10.13
N PRO A 545 -21.97 5.73 11.38
CA PRO A 545 -21.12 5.30 12.49
C PRO A 545 -20.39 3.97 12.21
N GLY A 546 -21.07 3.01 11.59
CA GLY A 546 -20.47 1.73 11.20
C GLY A 546 -19.35 1.90 10.18
N LYS A 547 -19.56 2.69 9.13
CA LYS A 547 -18.53 3.01 8.14
C LYS A 547 -17.32 3.69 8.78
N LEU A 548 -17.52 4.66 9.70
CA LEU A 548 -16.44 5.33 10.42
C LEU A 548 -15.66 4.36 11.32
N SER A 549 -16.35 3.44 11.99
CA SER A 549 -15.73 2.39 12.80
C SER A 549 -14.85 1.46 11.96
N ILE A 550 -15.32 1.03 10.80
CA ILE A 550 -14.53 0.23 9.85
C ILE A 550 -13.33 1.02 9.29
N ILE A 551 -13.51 2.31 8.94
CA ILE A 551 -12.42 3.20 8.54
C ILE A 551 -11.32 3.26 9.60
N LEU A 552 -11.71 3.41 10.87
CA LEU A 552 -10.76 3.43 12.00
C LEU A 552 -10.02 2.08 12.11
N LEU A 553 -10.72 0.96 12.01
CA LEU A 553 -10.09 -0.37 12.06
C LEU A 553 -9.11 -0.59 10.91
N MET A 554 -9.44 -0.21 9.68
CA MET A 554 -8.53 -0.27 8.53
C MET A 554 -7.27 0.55 8.76
N TYR A 555 -7.40 1.77 9.27
CA TYR A 555 -6.28 2.66 9.55
C TYR A 555 -5.37 2.12 10.67
N VAL A 556 -5.97 1.69 11.81
CA VAL A 556 -5.21 1.13 12.94
C VAL A 556 -4.55 -0.19 12.56
N GLY A 557 -5.25 -1.05 11.84
CA GLY A 557 -4.74 -2.33 11.37
C GLY A 557 -3.57 -2.18 10.40
N ARG A 558 -3.59 -1.13 9.57
CA ARG A 558 -2.51 -0.82 8.62
C ARG A 558 -1.24 -0.35 9.31
N LEU A 559 -1.35 0.62 10.22
CA LEU A 559 -0.20 1.19 10.94
C LEU A 559 0.31 0.26 12.05
N GLY A 560 -0.57 -0.57 12.58
CA GLY A 560 -0.35 -1.37 13.78
C GLY A 560 -0.64 -0.57 15.08
N PRO A 561 -1.25 -1.23 16.07
CA PRO A 561 -1.70 -0.55 17.30
C PRO A 561 -0.54 0.03 18.12
N LEU A 562 0.59 -0.66 18.20
CA LEU A 562 1.78 -0.16 18.91
C LEU A 562 2.40 1.06 18.23
N THR A 563 2.49 1.05 16.89
CA THR A 563 2.99 2.18 16.10
C THR A 563 2.12 3.42 16.32
N LEU A 564 0.81 3.25 16.31
CA LEU A 564 -0.13 4.34 16.55
C LEU A 564 -0.02 4.87 18.00
N ALA A 565 0.06 3.99 18.99
CA ALA A 565 0.25 4.39 20.38
C ALA A 565 1.55 5.19 20.58
N LEU A 566 2.65 4.76 19.93
CA LEU A 566 3.92 5.49 19.95
C LEU A 566 3.85 6.82 19.20
N ALA A 567 3.07 6.90 18.11
CA ALA A 567 2.84 8.16 17.39
C ALA A 567 2.11 9.21 18.24
N MET A 568 1.15 8.76 19.06
CA MET A 568 0.38 9.63 19.96
C MET A 568 1.16 10.04 21.21
N ARG A 569 2.14 9.26 21.63
CA ARG A 569 2.92 9.51 22.83
C ARG A 569 4.06 10.48 22.53
N GLY A 570 4.14 11.58 23.30
CA GLY A 570 5.26 12.52 23.26
C GLY A 570 6.59 11.88 23.70
N ARG A 571 7.68 12.67 23.75
CA ARG A 571 9.01 12.22 24.22
C ARG A 571 8.90 11.55 25.59
N LEU A 572 9.22 10.24 25.63
CA LEU A 572 9.51 9.57 26.90
C LEU A 572 10.89 10.03 27.37
N SER A 573 10.94 10.82 28.43
CA SER A 573 12.13 10.91 29.26
C SER A 573 12.26 9.56 29.98
N ARG A 574 13.23 8.74 29.59
CA ARG A 574 13.61 7.56 30.38
C ARG A 574 14.25 8.10 31.66
N LEU A 575 13.52 8.07 32.76
CA LEU A 575 14.13 8.23 34.06
C LEU A 575 15.03 6.99 34.29
N PRO A 576 16.33 7.16 34.60
CA PRO A 576 17.26 6.05 34.81
C PRO A 576 17.07 5.40 36.21
N VAL A 577 15.83 5.34 36.69
CA VAL A 577 15.51 4.78 38.01
C VAL A 577 14.99 3.36 37.82
N GLN A 578 15.69 2.38 38.38
CA GLN A 578 15.23 1.01 38.52
C GLN A 578 14.61 0.85 39.91
N TYR A 579 13.34 0.44 39.95
CA TYR A 579 12.67 0.11 41.21
C TYR A 579 12.97 -1.34 41.63
N PRO A 580 12.96 -1.63 42.96
CA PRO A 580 13.08 -3.01 43.46
C PRO A 580 11.98 -3.90 42.89
N GLN A 581 12.34 -5.15 42.60
CA GLN A 581 11.40 -6.14 42.06
C GLN A 581 10.45 -6.62 43.15
N ALA A 582 9.14 -6.59 42.91
CA ALA A 582 8.13 -7.23 43.75
C ALA A 582 7.61 -8.51 43.07
N ARG A 583 7.35 -9.53 43.87
CA ARG A 583 6.73 -10.78 43.38
C ARG A 583 5.22 -10.60 43.35
N VAL A 584 4.61 -10.81 42.18
CA VAL A 584 3.17 -10.86 42.01
C VAL A 584 2.80 -12.30 41.61
N ILE A 585 1.81 -12.86 42.27
CA ILE A 585 1.28 -14.19 41.94
C ILE A 585 0.43 -14.03 40.69
N VAL A 586 0.81 -14.75 39.64
CA VAL A 586 0.06 -14.87 38.39
C VAL A 586 -0.44 -16.29 38.32
N GLY A 587 -1.75 -16.51 38.21
CA GLY A 587 -2.46 -17.77 38.31
C GLY A 587 -1.95 -18.90 37.43
#